data_5d9e172ed81d6d387a3e4ea76bb22e1b
#
_entry.id   5d9e172ed81d6d387a3e4ea76bb22e1b
#
_cell.length_a   1.000
_cell.length_b   1.000
_cell.length_c   1.000
_cell.angle_alpha   90.00
_cell.angle_beta   90.00
_cell.angle_gamma   90.00
#
_symmetry.space_group_name_H-M   'P 1'
#
loop_
_entity.id
_entity.type
_entity.pdbx_description
1 polymer ?
#
loop_
_entity_poly.entity_id
_entity_poly.type
_entity_poly.pdbx_seq_one_letter_code
_entity_poly.pdbx_strand_id
1 'polypeptide(L)'
;MLKANTLVLKLIQVVLAVVILLRCEESINLPPGDPDNGGLFLPEKFEALVVADSTGRARHIAVNDNGDIYVKLTYNDAMKGKGGTVGLRDVNRDGKADTIIYFGDYKDEGGSAVGVTIHNGFLYTSTVRTVLRNKLTPGKLVPESPTEVVLTDTDTNVVRNWHTTKPLAFDDMGNMFVPFGSPSDACHDIKKYGPVGIPGGVGIDPCPELEKHAGIWKFDADRTGLTQVDGEKYATGIRSVVGMQWNPLDKSLYAVVNGIDNFHTIYPDLYSSWQAAVLPAETLIKVAEGSNFGWPYAYYDQFLEKNILSPGYGGDGRKTERASAFDKPAMAFPGHWAPMDLLFYQGSQFPARYKAGVFIAFHGSTDRSPYPQAGYIVCFVPFENGKASGNWEVFADGFTGVDTVANTSDAAYRPMGLAEGPDGSLYISESNKGKIWRVMYKGENDQFSESQLAMMEKRKSRSYIKTPDEVKDRLNKGSMLEGGILYNTYCASCHQRDGKGDGSRFPPLANSDWVTGNPDRLIELVLNGLQGEIIVNGKSYNGLMPKNDHLDDHAVASILTYIRTRFNNKSSAISTLQVSKARKKGS
;
A
#
# COMPACT_ATOMS: atom_id res chain seq x y z
N MET A 1 -12.47 10.77 -72.50
CA MET A 1 -11.48 10.68 -71.42
C MET A 1 -12.05 10.91 -70.01
N LEU A 2 -13.06 11.73 -69.79
CA LEU A 2 -13.61 11.98 -68.42
C LEU A 2 -14.35 10.78 -67.78
N LYS A 3 -14.97 9.87 -68.53
CA LYS A 3 -15.74 8.74 -67.94
C LYS A 3 -14.86 7.59 -67.43
N ALA A 4 -13.62 7.44 -67.96
CA ALA A 4 -12.67 6.42 -67.54
C ALA A 4 -12.04 6.74 -66.15
N ASN A 5 -11.76 8.04 -65.91
CA ASN A 5 -11.18 8.46 -64.62
C ASN A 5 -12.12 8.31 -63.43
N THR A 6 -13.45 8.49 -63.65
CA THR A 6 -14.45 8.33 -62.57
C THR A 6 -14.66 6.87 -62.18
N LEU A 7 -14.48 5.94 -63.10
CA LEU A 7 -14.58 4.50 -62.80
C LEU A 7 -13.37 3.99 -62.02
N VAL A 8 -12.17 4.46 -62.41
CA VAL A 8 -10.93 4.11 -61.68
C VAL A 8 -10.92 4.70 -60.29
N LEU A 9 -11.38 5.93 -60.07
CA LEU A 9 -11.49 6.53 -58.73
C LEU A 9 -12.49 5.79 -57.84
N LYS A 10 -13.64 5.37 -58.39
CA LYS A 10 -14.61 4.52 -57.63
C LYS A 10 -14.07 3.14 -57.29
N LEU A 11 -13.30 2.54 -58.19
CA LEU A 11 -12.63 1.25 -57.91
C LEU A 11 -11.57 1.38 -56.82
N ILE A 12 -10.78 2.46 -56.82
CA ILE A 12 -9.78 2.74 -55.76
C ILE A 12 -10.48 3.01 -54.43
N GLN A 13 -11.59 3.73 -54.40
CA GLN A 13 -12.36 3.97 -53.18
C GLN A 13 -13.02 2.70 -52.65
N VAL A 14 -13.47 1.79 -53.50
CA VAL A 14 -14.04 0.49 -53.09
C VAL A 14 -12.92 -0.44 -52.61
N VAL A 15 -11.76 -0.45 -53.25
CA VAL A 15 -10.60 -1.24 -52.80
C VAL A 15 -10.05 -0.68 -51.47
N LEU A 16 -9.96 0.64 -51.31
CA LEU A 16 -9.58 1.24 -50.02
C LEU A 16 -10.61 0.95 -48.90
N ALA A 17 -11.91 0.99 -49.21
CA ALA A 17 -12.96 0.65 -48.26
C ALA A 17 -12.96 -0.85 -47.89
N VAL A 18 -12.66 -1.75 -48.83
CA VAL A 18 -12.52 -3.18 -48.58
C VAL A 18 -11.23 -3.49 -47.82
N VAL A 19 -10.13 -2.77 -48.05
CA VAL A 19 -8.89 -2.90 -47.28
C VAL A 19 -9.07 -2.35 -45.85
N ILE A 20 -9.91 -1.37 -45.65
CA ILE A 20 -10.26 -0.84 -44.31
C ILE A 20 -11.23 -1.80 -43.57
N LEU A 21 -12.08 -2.53 -44.29
CA LEU A 21 -13.00 -3.51 -43.71
C LEU A 21 -12.36 -4.90 -43.52
N LEU A 22 -11.16 -5.16 -44.05
CA LEU A 22 -10.36 -6.35 -43.84
C LEU A 22 -9.20 -6.14 -42.83
N ARG A 23 -9.25 -5.12 -41.98
CA ARG A 23 -8.63 -5.30 -40.67
C ARG A 23 -9.47 -6.36 -39.96
N CYS A 24 -9.14 -7.61 -40.20
CA CYS A 24 -9.42 -8.65 -39.23
C CYS A 24 -8.98 -8.08 -37.88
N GLU A 25 -9.88 -7.84 -36.98
CA GLU A 25 -9.56 -7.95 -35.57
C GLU A 25 -9.00 -9.36 -35.44
N GLU A 26 -7.67 -9.49 -35.47
CA GLU A 26 -7.06 -10.71 -34.94
C GLU A 26 -7.63 -10.81 -33.54
N SER A 27 -8.52 -11.75 -33.35
CA SER A 27 -9.02 -12.06 -32.00
C SER A 27 -7.79 -12.38 -31.18
N ILE A 28 -7.41 -11.47 -30.28
CA ILE A 28 -6.26 -11.66 -29.38
C ILE A 28 -6.59 -12.96 -28.64
N ASN A 29 -5.90 -14.03 -29.00
CA ASN A 29 -6.13 -15.32 -28.37
C ASN A 29 -5.46 -15.29 -26.99
N LEU A 30 -6.22 -14.84 -25.98
CA LEU A 30 -5.74 -14.76 -24.61
C LEU A 30 -5.50 -16.16 -24.06
N PRO A 31 -4.37 -16.42 -23.41
CA PRO A 31 -4.10 -17.69 -22.75
C PRO A 31 -5.18 -17.98 -21.68
N PRO A 32 -5.43 -19.25 -21.35
CA PRO A 32 -6.36 -19.60 -20.26
C PRO A 32 -5.82 -19.10 -18.92
N GLY A 33 -6.70 -18.69 -18.01
CA GLY A 33 -6.34 -18.46 -16.62
C GLY A 33 -5.95 -19.76 -15.91
N ASP A 34 -5.21 -19.65 -14.81
CA ASP A 34 -4.99 -20.79 -13.92
C ASP A 34 -6.32 -21.21 -13.27
N PRO A 35 -6.54 -22.49 -12.96
CA PRO A 35 -7.83 -22.99 -12.45
C PRO A 35 -8.34 -22.27 -11.18
N ASP A 36 -7.42 -21.75 -10.39
CA ASP A 36 -7.68 -20.99 -9.15
C ASP A 36 -7.33 -19.49 -9.29
N ASN A 37 -7.15 -18.99 -10.51
CA ASN A 37 -6.65 -17.63 -10.78
C ASN A 37 -5.31 -17.32 -10.09
N GLY A 38 -4.46 -18.33 -9.88
CA GLY A 38 -3.20 -18.17 -9.11
C GLY A 38 -3.43 -17.75 -7.64
N GLY A 39 -4.60 -18.09 -7.08
CA GLY A 39 -5.03 -17.76 -5.72
C GLY A 39 -5.80 -16.43 -5.60
N LEU A 40 -6.09 -15.74 -6.69
CA LEU A 40 -6.82 -14.46 -6.66
C LEU A 40 -8.34 -14.65 -6.75
N PHE A 41 -9.06 -13.76 -6.08
CA PHE A 41 -10.48 -13.51 -6.27
C PHE A 41 -10.64 -12.26 -7.14
N LEU A 42 -11.42 -12.38 -8.20
CA LEU A 42 -11.61 -11.37 -9.23
C LEU A 42 -13.12 -11.19 -9.52
N PRO A 43 -13.54 -10.07 -10.13
CA PRO A 43 -14.90 -9.94 -10.65
C PRO A 43 -15.22 -11.03 -11.67
N GLU A 44 -16.50 -11.30 -11.85
CA GLU A 44 -16.96 -12.33 -12.80
C GLU A 44 -16.43 -12.07 -14.22
N LYS A 45 -16.04 -13.14 -14.92
CA LYS A 45 -15.41 -13.12 -16.25
C LYS A 45 -13.97 -12.59 -16.30
N PHE A 46 -13.39 -12.17 -15.19
CA PHE A 46 -11.96 -12.00 -15.11
C PHE A 46 -11.29 -13.30 -14.72
N GLU A 47 -10.17 -13.57 -15.37
CA GLU A 47 -9.30 -14.71 -15.08
C GLU A 47 -7.87 -14.23 -14.87
N ALA A 48 -7.12 -14.92 -14.04
CA ALA A 48 -5.71 -14.66 -13.86
C ALA A 48 -4.86 -15.91 -14.07
N LEU A 49 -3.64 -15.71 -14.53
CA LEU A 49 -2.60 -16.73 -14.56
C LEU A 49 -1.32 -16.20 -13.89
N VAL A 50 -0.51 -17.12 -13.36
CA VAL A 50 0.81 -16.82 -12.81
C VAL A 50 1.84 -16.84 -13.94
N VAL A 51 2.36 -15.67 -14.28
CA VAL A 51 3.37 -15.49 -15.34
C VAL A 51 4.73 -16.01 -14.88
N ALA A 52 5.11 -15.70 -13.65
CA ALA A 52 6.34 -16.15 -12.99
C ALA A 52 6.14 -16.14 -11.48
N ASP A 53 6.90 -16.96 -10.76
CA ASP A 53 6.90 -17.04 -9.31
C ASP A 53 8.34 -17.01 -8.79
N SER A 54 8.51 -16.56 -7.54
CA SER A 54 9.80 -16.59 -6.84
C SER A 54 10.93 -15.82 -7.55
N THR A 55 10.57 -14.71 -8.22
CA THR A 55 11.55 -13.89 -8.96
C THR A 55 12.41 -13.01 -8.06
N GLY A 56 12.11 -12.94 -6.76
CA GLY A 56 12.76 -12.05 -5.79
C GLY A 56 11.81 -10.97 -5.27
N ARG A 57 12.26 -10.14 -4.33
CA ARG A 57 11.42 -9.09 -3.74
C ARG A 57 11.11 -8.00 -4.75
N ALA A 58 10.00 -8.19 -5.46
CA ALA A 58 9.58 -7.29 -6.52
C ALA A 58 9.10 -5.92 -6.01
N ARG A 59 9.20 -4.95 -6.90
CA ARG A 59 8.68 -3.59 -6.79
C ARG A 59 7.81 -3.32 -8.01
N HIS A 60 7.89 -2.13 -8.60
CA HIS A 60 7.12 -1.80 -9.80
C HIS A 60 7.47 -2.72 -10.98
N ILE A 61 6.58 -2.75 -11.92
CA ILE A 61 6.59 -3.60 -13.11
C ILE A 61 6.31 -2.75 -14.34
N ALA A 62 6.94 -3.05 -15.46
CA ALA A 62 6.65 -2.44 -16.75
C ALA A 62 6.56 -3.53 -17.82
N VAL A 63 5.64 -3.40 -18.76
CA VAL A 63 5.47 -4.32 -19.89
C VAL A 63 5.71 -3.55 -21.18
N ASN A 64 6.57 -4.09 -22.04
CA ASN A 64 6.90 -3.51 -23.32
C ASN A 64 5.87 -3.90 -24.40
N ASP A 65 5.81 -3.15 -25.49
CA ASP A 65 4.90 -3.39 -26.61
C ASP A 65 5.04 -4.78 -27.25
N ASN A 66 6.20 -5.42 -27.11
CA ASN A 66 6.43 -6.78 -27.58
C ASN A 66 6.07 -7.88 -26.56
N GLY A 67 5.55 -7.49 -25.39
CA GLY A 67 5.16 -8.39 -24.29
C GLY A 67 6.28 -8.72 -23.30
N ASP A 68 7.52 -8.24 -23.49
CA ASP A 68 8.56 -8.38 -22.49
C ASP A 68 8.22 -7.64 -21.22
N ILE A 69 8.47 -8.28 -20.07
CA ILE A 69 8.12 -7.75 -18.76
C ILE A 69 9.43 -7.42 -18.01
N TYR A 70 9.47 -6.27 -17.38
CA TYR A 70 10.57 -5.82 -16.54
C TYR A 70 10.07 -5.53 -15.13
N VAL A 71 10.69 -6.17 -14.14
CA VAL A 71 10.31 -6.01 -12.73
C VAL A 71 11.50 -5.50 -11.95
N LYS A 72 11.34 -4.38 -11.25
CA LYS A 72 12.33 -3.87 -10.31
C LYS A 72 12.38 -4.77 -9.09
N LEU A 73 13.58 -5.09 -8.63
CA LEU A 73 13.80 -5.92 -7.44
C LEU A 73 14.60 -5.13 -6.39
N THR A 74 14.29 -5.32 -5.11
CA THR A 74 15.13 -4.83 -4.01
C THR A 74 16.02 -5.91 -3.44
N TYR A 75 15.71 -7.17 -3.71
CA TYR A 75 16.47 -8.32 -3.28
C TYR A 75 16.20 -9.51 -4.21
N ASN A 76 17.23 -10.23 -4.58
CA ASN A 76 17.10 -11.56 -5.20
C ASN A 76 18.34 -12.42 -4.93
N ASP A 77 18.13 -13.74 -4.79
CA ASP A 77 19.22 -14.69 -4.50
C ASP A 77 20.16 -14.90 -5.70
N ALA A 78 19.63 -14.80 -6.93
CA ALA A 78 20.42 -14.97 -8.14
C ALA A 78 21.53 -13.91 -8.28
N MET A 79 21.32 -12.70 -7.72
CA MET A 79 22.29 -11.61 -7.68
C MET A 79 22.95 -11.46 -6.30
N LYS A 80 23.04 -12.52 -5.51
CA LYS A 80 23.67 -12.55 -4.18
C LYS A 80 23.11 -11.51 -3.22
N GLY A 81 21.78 -11.38 -3.18
CA GLY A 81 21.09 -10.47 -2.30
C GLY A 81 21.04 -9.02 -2.78
N LYS A 82 21.60 -8.67 -3.93
CA LYS A 82 21.43 -7.36 -4.54
C LYS A 82 20.07 -7.26 -5.23
N GLY A 83 19.57 -6.05 -5.42
CA GLY A 83 18.35 -5.77 -6.16
C GLY A 83 18.49 -6.02 -7.66
N GLY A 84 18.34 -5.00 -8.47
CA GLY A 84 18.43 -5.05 -9.92
C GLY A 84 17.06 -5.12 -10.58
N THR A 85 17.05 -5.69 -11.77
CA THR A 85 15.86 -5.88 -12.60
C THR A 85 15.80 -7.33 -13.08
N VAL A 86 14.61 -7.91 -13.13
CA VAL A 86 14.36 -9.16 -13.84
C VAL A 86 13.59 -8.87 -15.12
N GLY A 87 14.09 -9.39 -16.24
CA GLY A 87 13.39 -9.43 -17.52
C GLY A 87 12.75 -10.80 -17.70
N LEU A 88 11.48 -10.80 -18.11
CA LEU A 88 10.67 -12.00 -18.34
C LEU A 88 10.14 -11.98 -19.78
N ARG A 89 10.19 -13.12 -20.45
CA ARG A 89 9.65 -13.29 -21.81
C ARG A 89 8.90 -14.59 -21.93
N ASP A 90 7.69 -14.51 -22.44
CA ASP A 90 6.86 -15.64 -22.88
C ASP A 90 7.17 -15.88 -24.39
N VAL A 91 7.88 -16.95 -24.69
CA VAL A 91 8.30 -17.27 -26.07
C VAL A 91 7.25 -18.10 -26.80
N ASN A 92 6.58 -18.98 -26.08
CA ASN A 92 5.62 -19.93 -26.64
C ASN A 92 4.16 -19.41 -26.64
N ARG A 93 3.94 -18.22 -26.05
CA ARG A 93 2.65 -17.51 -25.94
C ARG A 93 1.59 -18.26 -25.11
N ASP A 94 2.02 -19.03 -24.12
CA ASP A 94 1.11 -19.68 -23.16
C ASP A 94 0.73 -18.78 -21.96
N GLY A 95 1.31 -17.59 -21.90
CA GLY A 95 1.10 -16.60 -20.84
C GLY A 95 2.10 -16.69 -19.70
N LYS A 96 3.00 -17.69 -19.70
CA LYS A 96 4.03 -17.90 -18.68
C LYS A 96 5.41 -17.54 -19.21
N ALA A 97 6.29 -17.08 -18.36
CA ALA A 97 7.63 -16.71 -18.76
C ALA A 97 8.51 -17.96 -18.98
N ASP A 98 8.95 -18.19 -20.22
CA ASP A 98 9.94 -19.22 -20.57
C ASP A 98 11.38 -18.76 -20.31
N THR A 99 11.59 -17.45 -20.36
CA THR A 99 12.92 -16.83 -20.20
C THR A 99 12.89 -15.86 -19.04
N ILE A 100 13.79 -16.07 -18.09
CA ILE A 100 13.95 -15.24 -16.89
C ILE A 100 15.41 -14.84 -16.78
N ILE A 101 15.73 -13.54 -16.91
CA ILE A 101 17.09 -13.02 -16.88
C ILE A 101 17.20 -11.88 -15.89
N TYR A 102 18.16 -11.99 -14.96
CA TYR A 102 18.47 -10.95 -13.98
C TYR A 102 19.60 -10.07 -14.49
N PHE A 103 19.45 -8.75 -14.36
CA PHE A 103 20.44 -7.77 -14.79
C PHE A 103 20.38 -6.48 -13.95
N GLY A 104 21.34 -5.57 -14.16
CA GLY A 104 21.39 -4.28 -13.49
C GLY A 104 21.97 -4.38 -12.08
N ASP A 105 23.30 -4.37 -11.96
CA ASP A 105 24.02 -4.23 -10.68
C ASP A 105 24.14 -2.73 -10.36
N TYR A 106 23.08 -2.16 -9.81
CA TYR A 106 22.99 -0.72 -9.53
C TYR A 106 23.69 -0.37 -8.22
N LYS A 107 24.46 0.71 -8.22
CA LYS A 107 24.98 1.31 -6.99
C LYS A 107 23.83 1.98 -6.23
N ASP A 108 23.95 2.06 -4.92
CA ASP A 108 22.96 2.71 -4.04
C ASP A 108 21.52 2.18 -4.24
N GLU A 109 21.37 0.87 -4.46
CA GLU A 109 20.09 0.23 -4.71
C GLU A 109 19.06 0.56 -3.61
N GLY A 110 19.42 0.33 -2.37
CA GLY A 110 18.56 0.56 -1.20
C GLY A 110 17.28 -0.28 -1.18
N GLY A 111 16.65 -0.38 -0.02
CA GLY A 111 15.43 -1.20 0.14
C GLY A 111 14.13 -0.50 -0.27
N SER A 112 14.14 0.82 -0.48
CA SER A 112 12.93 1.61 -0.72
C SER A 112 12.70 1.98 -2.19
N ALA A 113 13.72 1.91 -3.06
CA ALA A 113 13.59 2.24 -4.48
C ALA A 113 12.61 1.32 -5.21
N VAL A 114 11.65 1.90 -5.95
CA VAL A 114 10.57 1.15 -6.58
C VAL A 114 10.55 1.26 -8.10
N GLY A 115 11.11 2.34 -8.67
CA GLY A 115 10.82 2.76 -10.04
C GLY A 115 11.38 1.83 -11.10
N VAL A 116 10.52 1.35 -11.98
CA VAL A 116 10.80 0.82 -13.32
C VAL A 116 9.68 1.29 -14.24
N THR A 117 10.03 1.81 -15.42
CA THR A 117 9.05 2.21 -16.44
C THR A 117 9.70 2.24 -17.81
N ILE A 118 8.89 2.17 -18.85
CA ILE A 118 9.34 2.29 -20.24
C ILE A 118 8.84 3.62 -20.78
N HIS A 119 9.73 4.42 -21.35
CA HIS A 119 9.39 5.67 -22.01
C HIS A 119 10.29 5.93 -23.21
N ASN A 120 9.71 6.26 -24.37
CA ASN A 120 10.42 6.59 -25.62
C ASN A 120 11.52 5.58 -26.00
N GLY A 121 11.26 4.27 -25.83
CA GLY A 121 12.19 3.20 -26.18
C GLY A 121 13.35 3.02 -25.19
N PHE A 122 13.26 3.60 -24.01
CA PHE A 122 14.19 3.38 -22.91
C PHE A 122 13.50 2.68 -21.74
N LEU A 123 14.22 1.77 -21.11
CA LEU A 123 13.89 1.23 -19.80
C LEU A 123 14.54 2.12 -18.73
N TYR A 124 13.71 2.79 -17.96
CA TYR A 124 14.12 3.58 -16.81
C TYR A 124 14.04 2.75 -15.54
N THR A 125 15.04 2.89 -14.67
CA THR A 125 15.06 2.29 -13.33
C THR A 125 15.52 3.30 -12.31
N SER A 126 15.07 3.16 -11.06
CA SER A 126 15.54 4.04 -9.99
C SER A 126 16.23 3.25 -8.88
N THR A 127 17.21 3.90 -8.26
CA THR A 127 17.77 3.54 -6.95
C THR A 127 17.32 4.58 -5.93
N VAL A 128 17.74 4.47 -4.68
CA VAL A 128 17.42 5.49 -3.68
C VAL A 128 18.01 6.86 -4.03
N ARG A 129 19.07 6.91 -4.85
CA ARG A 129 19.78 8.14 -5.22
C ARG A 129 19.76 8.49 -6.70
N THR A 130 19.58 7.52 -7.58
CA THR A 130 19.73 7.75 -9.02
C THR A 130 18.51 7.33 -9.81
N VAL A 131 18.26 8.03 -10.90
CA VAL A 131 17.43 7.56 -12.00
C VAL A 131 18.37 7.17 -13.12
N LEU A 132 18.23 5.96 -13.61
CA LEU A 132 19.04 5.34 -14.65
C LEU A 132 18.16 5.02 -15.86
N ARG A 133 18.74 4.98 -17.06
CA ARG A 133 18.06 4.45 -18.24
C ARG A 133 18.97 3.63 -19.14
N ASN A 134 18.39 2.66 -19.81
CA ASN A 134 19.04 1.87 -20.86
C ASN A 134 18.14 1.89 -22.11
N LYS A 135 18.71 2.13 -23.28
CA LYS A 135 17.96 2.03 -24.52
C LYS A 135 17.58 0.57 -24.77
N LEU A 136 16.29 0.31 -24.98
CA LEU A 136 15.81 -1.02 -25.34
C LEU A 136 16.29 -1.39 -26.74
N THR A 137 16.82 -2.61 -26.87
CA THR A 137 17.30 -3.15 -28.15
C THR A 137 16.21 -4.04 -28.74
N PRO A 138 15.71 -3.76 -29.95
CA PRO A 138 14.69 -4.59 -30.57
C PRO A 138 15.06 -6.08 -30.59
N GLY A 139 14.14 -6.93 -30.16
CA GLY A 139 14.34 -8.38 -30.10
C GLY A 139 15.19 -8.91 -28.92
N LYS A 140 15.83 -8.04 -28.15
CA LYS A 140 16.60 -8.42 -26.95
C LYS A 140 15.79 -8.19 -25.69
N LEU A 141 15.79 -9.16 -24.79
CA LEU A 141 15.14 -9.04 -23.47
C LEU A 141 15.95 -8.13 -22.55
N VAL A 142 17.28 -8.26 -22.55
CA VAL A 142 18.17 -7.41 -21.76
C VAL A 142 18.70 -6.28 -22.63
N PRO A 143 18.63 -5.01 -22.20
CA PRO A 143 19.26 -3.91 -22.92
C PRO A 143 20.78 -4.13 -23.10
N GLU A 144 21.27 -3.95 -24.32
CA GLU A 144 22.70 -4.08 -24.63
C GLU A 144 23.42 -2.72 -24.59
N SER A 145 22.67 -1.63 -24.49
CA SER A 145 23.21 -0.27 -24.38
C SER A 145 23.88 -0.01 -23.03
N PRO A 146 24.87 0.87 -22.95
CA PRO A 146 25.40 1.35 -21.69
C PRO A 146 24.29 1.98 -20.85
N THR A 147 24.39 1.83 -19.52
CA THR A 147 23.49 2.51 -18.59
C THR A 147 23.83 4.00 -18.53
N GLU A 148 22.85 4.85 -18.79
CA GLU A 148 22.96 6.30 -18.66
C GLU A 148 22.42 6.74 -17.29
N VAL A 149 23.15 7.64 -16.61
CA VAL A 149 22.65 8.31 -15.41
C VAL A 149 21.82 9.51 -15.84
N VAL A 150 20.51 9.44 -15.60
CA VAL A 150 19.56 10.52 -15.92
C VAL A 150 19.58 11.59 -14.84
N LEU A 151 19.45 11.18 -13.57
CA LEU A 151 19.37 12.07 -12.41
C LEU A 151 20.15 11.49 -11.24
N THR A 152 20.89 12.34 -10.52
CA THR A 152 21.54 11.99 -9.25
C THR A 152 21.00 12.88 -8.13
N ASP A 153 20.47 12.27 -7.08
CA ASP A 153 20.18 12.92 -5.82
C ASP A 153 21.49 13.10 -5.05
N THR A 154 21.96 14.32 -4.98
CA THR A 154 23.25 14.68 -4.35
C THR A 154 23.12 14.98 -2.86
N ASP A 155 21.92 14.98 -2.28
CA ASP A 155 21.76 15.23 -0.86
C ASP A 155 22.29 14.06 -0.02
N THR A 156 23.35 14.35 0.74
CA THR A 156 23.98 13.39 1.65
C THR A 156 23.43 13.46 3.08
N ASN A 157 22.55 14.42 3.38
CA ASN A 157 21.97 14.62 4.70
C ASN A 157 20.80 13.67 5.02
N VAL A 158 20.42 12.83 4.07
CA VAL A 158 19.42 11.79 4.30
C VAL A 158 20.02 10.74 5.23
N VAL A 159 19.70 10.84 6.51
CA VAL A 159 20.27 10.01 7.60
C VAL A 159 19.93 8.53 7.44
N ARG A 160 18.82 8.21 6.76
CA ARG A 160 18.38 6.88 6.34
C ARG A 160 17.69 6.99 4.99
N ASN A 161 17.65 5.89 4.24
CA ASN A 161 16.93 5.79 2.96
C ASN A 161 15.40 5.74 3.17
N TRP A 162 14.86 6.67 3.95
CA TRP A 162 13.44 6.79 4.22
C TRP A 162 12.78 7.60 3.11
N HIS A 163 11.62 7.15 2.67
CA HIS A 163 10.82 7.80 1.63
C HIS A 163 11.57 8.11 0.31
N THR A 164 12.62 7.35 0.02
CA THR A 164 13.45 7.49 -1.20
C THR A 164 12.99 6.54 -2.32
N THR A 165 11.69 6.42 -2.49
CA THR A 165 11.05 5.41 -3.37
C THR A 165 11.30 5.67 -4.85
N LYS A 166 11.33 6.94 -5.30
CA LYS A 166 11.59 7.42 -6.66
C LYS A 166 10.80 6.67 -7.77
N PRO A 167 9.46 6.58 -7.68
CA PRO A 167 8.66 6.25 -8.85
C PRO A 167 8.84 7.35 -9.91
N LEU A 168 8.59 7.02 -11.17
CA LEU A 168 8.75 7.94 -12.29
C LEU A 168 7.44 8.08 -13.05
N ALA A 169 7.12 9.30 -13.45
CA ALA A 169 6.03 9.56 -14.39
C ALA A 169 6.53 10.49 -15.50
N PHE A 170 5.95 10.35 -16.68
CA PHE A 170 6.25 11.16 -17.86
C PHE A 170 4.95 11.71 -18.42
N ASP A 171 4.95 12.97 -18.81
CA ASP A 171 3.81 13.56 -19.52
C ASP A 171 3.98 13.52 -21.06
N ASP A 172 2.98 13.99 -21.76
CA ASP A 172 2.97 14.12 -23.21
C ASP A 172 3.68 15.40 -23.72
N MET A 173 4.25 16.20 -22.81
CA MET A 173 4.96 17.45 -23.12
C MET A 173 6.48 17.31 -23.00
N GLY A 174 7.01 16.11 -22.73
CA GLY A 174 8.44 15.83 -22.59
C GLY A 174 8.97 16.08 -21.19
N ASN A 175 8.12 16.09 -20.17
CA ASN A 175 8.57 16.22 -18.79
C ASN A 175 8.64 14.87 -18.08
N MET A 176 9.64 14.74 -17.21
CA MET A 176 9.78 13.66 -16.23
C MET A 176 9.53 14.20 -14.83
N PHE A 177 8.71 13.51 -14.05
CA PHE A 177 8.41 13.83 -12.66
C PHE A 177 9.11 12.85 -11.73
N VAL A 178 9.79 13.38 -10.71
CA VAL A 178 10.55 12.59 -9.73
C VAL A 178 10.26 13.11 -8.33
N PRO A 179 9.81 12.26 -7.38
CA PRO A 179 9.60 12.68 -6.01
C PRO A 179 10.91 12.65 -5.21
N PHE A 180 11.02 13.58 -4.27
CA PHE A 180 12.03 13.62 -3.22
C PHE A 180 11.30 13.59 -1.88
N GLY A 181 11.19 12.40 -1.28
CA GLY A 181 10.44 12.21 -0.05
C GLY A 181 11.09 12.83 1.17
N SER A 182 10.33 12.96 2.26
CA SER A 182 10.81 13.59 3.49
C SER A 182 11.89 12.76 4.20
N PRO A 183 12.90 13.36 4.79
CA PRO A 183 13.90 12.68 5.63
C PRO A 183 13.33 12.19 6.97
N SER A 184 12.23 12.79 7.43
CA SER A 184 11.58 12.45 8.70
C SER A 184 10.07 12.26 8.56
N ASP A 185 9.44 11.76 9.61
CA ASP A 185 7.98 11.58 9.65
C ASP A 185 7.22 12.90 9.86
N ALA A 186 7.75 13.82 10.66
CA ALA A 186 7.03 15.01 11.09
C ALA A 186 7.90 16.28 11.18
N CYS A 187 9.01 16.33 10.45
CA CYS A 187 9.95 17.48 10.44
C CYS A 187 10.44 17.89 11.85
N HIS A 188 10.88 16.91 12.60
CA HIS A 188 11.54 17.10 13.89
C HIS A 188 13.05 17.24 13.71
N ASP A 189 13.74 17.69 14.75
CA ASP A 189 15.20 17.64 14.77
C ASP A 189 15.68 16.18 14.77
N ILE A 190 16.05 15.68 13.59
CA ILE A 190 16.46 14.29 13.37
C ILE A 190 17.69 13.91 14.20
N LYS A 191 18.63 14.85 14.43
CA LYS A 191 19.84 14.59 15.21
C LYS A 191 19.52 14.37 16.67
N LYS A 192 18.50 15.05 17.18
CA LYS A 192 18.08 14.97 18.58
C LYS A 192 17.07 13.86 18.83
N TYR A 193 16.12 13.66 17.92
CA TYR A 193 14.92 12.84 18.15
C TYR A 193 14.83 11.63 17.22
N GLY A 194 15.75 11.47 16.27
CA GLY A 194 15.67 10.48 15.21
C GLY A 194 14.60 10.83 14.15
N PRO A 195 14.47 10.02 13.10
CA PRO A 195 13.57 10.34 11.99
C PRO A 195 12.08 10.15 12.33
N VAL A 196 11.74 9.30 13.29
CA VAL A 196 10.35 9.06 13.75
C VAL A 196 9.87 10.19 14.68
N GLY A 197 10.75 10.76 15.49
CA GLY A 197 10.39 11.68 16.55
C GLY A 197 10.25 10.98 17.91
N ILE A 198 9.81 11.72 18.92
CA ILE A 198 9.59 11.28 20.30
C ILE A 198 8.21 11.70 20.78
N PRO A 199 7.67 11.07 21.83
CA PRO A 199 6.39 11.45 22.43
C PRO A 199 6.36 12.94 22.78
N GLY A 200 5.31 13.65 22.32
CA GLY A 200 5.13 15.10 22.54
C GLY A 200 6.10 15.99 21.78
N GLY A 201 6.85 15.46 20.81
CA GLY A 201 7.80 16.23 20.01
C GLY A 201 7.13 17.35 19.22
N VAL A 202 7.82 18.51 19.16
CA VAL A 202 7.39 19.68 18.41
C VAL A 202 8.11 19.70 17.07
N GLY A 203 7.37 19.96 15.99
CA GLY A 203 7.92 20.14 14.65
C GLY A 203 8.69 21.46 14.52
N ILE A 204 9.66 21.51 13.61
CA ILE A 204 10.40 22.72 13.29
C ILE A 204 9.53 23.59 12.37
N ASP A 205 9.32 24.85 12.74
CA ASP A 205 8.54 25.81 11.96
C ASP A 205 9.34 27.10 11.72
N PRO A 206 9.62 27.47 10.46
CA PRO A 206 9.29 26.75 9.23
C PRO A 206 10.12 25.46 9.07
N CYS A 207 9.50 24.43 8.46
CA CYS A 207 10.15 23.15 8.24
C CYS A 207 11.26 23.26 7.19
N PRO A 208 12.55 23.02 7.54
CA PRO A 208 13.65 23.14 6.58
C PRO A 208 13.67 22.00 5.56
N GLU A 209 13.04 20.86 5.84
CA GLU A 209 12.98 19.74 4.90
C GLU A 209 12.20 20.09 3.63
N LEU A 210 11.24 21.01 3.71
CA LEU A 210 10.44 21.46 2.57
C LEU A 210 11.27 22.20 1.50
N GLU A 211 12.48 22.61 1.80
CA GLU A 211 13.33 23.28 0.79
C GLU A 211 13.71 22.30 -0.34
N LYS A 212 14.13 21.09 0.02
CA LYS A 212 14.67 20.09 -0.92
C LYS A 212 13.93 18.76 -0.91
N HIS A 213 12.98 18.56 -0.02
CA HIS A 213 12.28 17.29 0.19
C HIS A 213 10.78 17.48 0.28
N ALA A 214 10.08 16.36 0.53
CA ALA A 214 8.64 16.29 0.70
C ALA A 214 7.88 16.94 -0.48
N GLY A 215 8.27 16.59 -1.69
CA GLY A 215 7.64 17.12 -2.90
C GLY A 215 8.00 16.37 -4.17
N ILE A 216 7.51 16.88 -5.28
CA ILE A 216 7.74 16.36 -6.63
C ILE A 216 8.44 17.45 -7.45
N TRP A 217 9.47 17.06 -8.20
CA TRP A 217 10.19 17.92 -9.14
C TRP A 217 9.94 17.48 -10.58
N LYS A 218 9.86 18.48 -11.46
CA LYS A 218 9.71 18.34 -12.90
C LYS A 218 11.04 18.57 -13.58
N PHE A 219 11.42 17.69 -14.50
CA PHE A 219 12.65 17.73 -15.29
C PHE A 219 12.33 17.56 -16.78
N ASP A 220 13.22 18.02 -17.63
CA ASP A 220 13.24 17.67 -19.06
C ASP A 220 13.61 16.18 -19.21
N ALA A 221 12.72 15.39 -19.80
CA ALA A 221 12.88 13.92 -19.93
C ALA A 221 13.99 13.50 -20.90
N ASP A 222 14.40 14.37 -21.81
CA ASP A 222 15.43 14.06 -22.81
C ASP A 222 16.85 14.28 -22.26
N ARG A 223 17.00 15.03 -21.19
CA ARG A 223 18.30 15.34 -20.58
C ARG A 223 18.79 14.23 -19.66
N THR A 224 20.10 14.12 -19.56
CA THR A 224 20.84 13.19 -18.66
C THR A 224 21.89 13.96 -17.86
N GLY A 225 22.44 13.32 -16.82
CA GLY A 225 23.44 13.93 -15.95
C GLY A 225 22.87 15.03 -15.06
N LEU A 226 21.55 14.99 -14.80
CA LEU A 226 20.85 15.97 -14.00
C LEU A 226 21.08 15.76 -12.50
N THR A 227 20.90 16.85 -11.75
CA THR A 227 20.74 16.85 -10.29
C THR A 227 19.43 17.55 -9.92
N GLN A 228 19.06 17.54 -8.66
CA GLN A 228 17.80 18.17 -8.23
C GLN A 228 17.70 19.66 -8.59
N VAL A 229 18.83 20.37 -8.62
CA VAL A 229 18.84 21.81 -8.96
C VAL A 229 18.57 22.12 -10.44
N ASP A 230 18.64 21.11 -11.31
CA ASP A 230 18.27 21.21 -12.72
C ASP A 230 16.77 21.09 -12.97
N GLY A 231 16.00 20.72 -11.94
CA GLY A 231 14.55 20.58 -12.01
C GLY A 231 13.81 21.72 -11.33
N GLU A 232 12.53 21.84 -11.63
CA GLU A 232 11.59 22.76 -11.00
C GLU A 232 10.76 22.04 -9.94
N LYS A 233 10.63 22.63 -8.74
CA LYS A 233 9.72 22.10 -7.73
C LYS A 233 8.29 22.26 -8.20
N TYR A 234 7.67 21.15 -8.57
CA TYR A 234 6.32 21.08 -9.13
C TYR A 234 5.23 21.09 -8.05
N ALA A 235 5.46 20.34 -6.95
CA ALA A 235 4.55 20.28 -5.81
C ALA A 235 5.31 20.08 -4.51
N THR A 236 4.68 20.42 -3.38
CA THR A 236 5.27 20.35 -2.03
C THR A 236 4.28 19.80 -1.00
N GLY A 237 4.75 19.59 0.24
CA GLY A 237 3.90 19.11 1.33
C GLY A 237 3.49 17.63 1.18
N ILE A 238 4.33 16.80 0.56
CA ILE A 238 4.06 15.40 0.25
C ILE A 238 5.15 14.54 0.89
N ARG A 239 4.83 13.81 1.96
CA ARG A 239 5.80 13.02 2.74
C ARG A 239 6.48 11.92 1.92
N SER A 240 5.69 11.04 1.31
CA SER A 240 6.17 9.83 0.64
C SER A 240 5.29 9.47 -0.54
N VAL A 241 5.82 9.60 -1.75
CA VAL A 241 5.16 9.16 -2.99
C VAL A 241 5.73 7.80 -3.36
N VAL A 242 4.89 6.77 -3.45
CA VAL A 242 5.35 5.42 -3.81
C VAL A 242 4.93 5.03 -5.22
N GLY A 243 3.76 5.46 -5.68
CA GLY A 243 3.30 5.32 -7.05
C GLY A 243 2.92 6.66 -7.65
N MET A 244 3.18 6.85 -8.94
CA MET A 244 2.90 8.09 -9.65
C MET A 244 2.71 7.83 -11.14
N GLN A 245 1.67 8.43 -11.72
CA GLN A 245 1.38 8.29 -13.15
C GLN A 245 0.73 9.55 -13.71
N TRP A 246 1.07 9.87 -14.96
CA TRP A 246 0.34 10.83 -15.78
C TRP A 246 -0.92 10.18 -16.33
N ASN A 247 -2.08 10.79 -16.10
CA ASN A 247 -3.34 10.38 -16.73
C ASN A 247 -3.54 11.11 -18.06
N PRO A 248 -3.44 10.41 -19.19
CA PRO A 248 -3.55 11.05 -20.50
C PRO A 248 -4.96 11.57 -20.82
N LEU A 249 -6.00 11.06 -20.13
CA LEU A 249 -7.39 11.44 -20.38
C LEU A 249 -7.70 12.86 -19.89
N ASP A 250 -7.19 13.22 -18.71
CA ASP A 250 -7.41 14.56 -18.14
C ASP A 250 -6.12 15.40 -18.05
N LYS A 251 -5.02 14.90 -18.63
CA LYS A 251 -3.70 15.54 -18.71
C LYS A 251 -3.22 16.05 -17.36
N SER A 252 -3.22 15.15 -16.38
CA SER A 252 -2.87 15.49 -15.00
C SER A 252 -1.99 14.42 -14.39
N LEU A 253 -1.09 14.85 -13.51
CA LEU A 253 -0.27 13.97 -12.69
C LEU A 253 -1.09 13.48 -11.49
N TYR A 254 -1.03 12.19 -11.21
CA TYR A 254 -1.58 11.59 -10.00
C TYR A 254 -0.50 10.84 -9.23
N ALA A 255 -0.64 10.83 -7.91
CA ALA A 255 0.26 10.09 -7.04
C ALA A 255 -0.50 9.44 -5.89
N VAL A 256 0.00 8.31 -5.41
CA VAL A 256 -0.42 7.70 -4.15
C VAL A 256 0.61 8.01 -3.07
N VAL A 257 0.10 8.43 -1.90
CA VAL A 257 0.92 8.96 -0.80
C VAL A 257 0.63 8.20 0.47
N ASN A 258 1.71 7.75 1.11
CA ASN A 258 1.63 7.10 2.41
C ASN A 258 1.59 8.16 3.52
N GLY A 259 0.61 8.03 4.42
CA GLY A 259 0.43 8.88 5.59
C GLY A 259 1.59 8.79 6.60
N ILE A 260 1.54 9.63 7.62
CA ILE A 260 2.51 9.59 8.73
C ILE A 260 2.25 8.34 9.57
N ASP A 261 3.32 7.64 9.92
CA ASP A 261 3.25 6.50 10.83
C ASP A 261 3.32 6.95 12.31
N ASN A 262 3.02 6.03 13.23
CA ASN A 262 3.33 6.18 14.66
C ASN A 262 2.56 7.28 15.42
N PHE A 263 1.37 7.71 14.98
CA PHE A 263 0.59 8.76 15.67
C PHE A 263 0.39 8.49 17.17
N HIS A 264 0.05 7.26 17.55
CA HIS A 264 -0.11 6.91 18.96
C HIS A 264 1.22 6.96 19.75
N THR A 265 2.32 6.56 19.11
CA THR A 265 3.65 6.59 19.75
C THR A 265 4.16 8.01 19.96
N ILE A 266 3.93 8.88 18.97
CA ILE A 266 4.43 10.27 19.01
C ILE A 266 3.47 11.16 19.82
N TYR A 267 2.16 10.91 19.74
CA TYR A 267 1.12 11.75 20.36
C TYR A 267 0.13 10.91 21.20
N PRO A 268 0.60 10.17 22.23
CA PRO A 268 -0.23 9.22 22.98
C PRO A 268 -1.37 9.88 23.76
N ASP A 269 -1.25 11.16 24.11
CA ASP A 269 -2.29 11.92 24.82
C ASP A 269 -3.43 12.39 23.89
N LEU A 270 -3.21 12.38 22.58
CA LEU A 270 -4.17 12.86 21.58
C LEU A 270 -4.84 11.74 20.79
N TYR A 271 -4.12 10.65 20.53
CA TYR A 271 -4.61 9.53 19.72
C TYR A 271 -4.52 8.23 20.48
N SER A 272 -5.65 7.54 20.57
CA SER A 272 -5.66 6.15 21.00
C SER A 272 -4.99 5.26 19.92
N SER A 273 -4.58 4.06 20.30
CA SER A 273 -4.05 3.06 19.38
C SER A 273 -5.03 2.77 18.22
N TRP A 274 -6.35 2.78 18.52
CA TRP A 274 -7.38 2.62 17.50
C TRP A 274 -7.35 3.75 16.45
N GLN A 275 -7.31 5.00 16.90
CA GLN A 275 -7.25 6.16 16.00
C GLN A 275 -5.97 6.12 15.17
N ALA A 276 -4.84 5.81 15.79
CA ALA A 276 -3.58 5.67 15.09
C ALA A 276 -3.56 4.51 14.07
N ALA A 277 -4.35 3.45 14.29
CA ALA A 277 -4.47 2.34 13.35
C ALA A 277 -5.24 2.67 12.06
N VAL A 278 -5.95 3.80 12.03
CA VAL A 278 -6.79 4.22 10.89
C VAL A 278 -6.50 5.63 10.40
N LEU A 279 -5.66 6.39 11.11
CA LEU A 279 -5.23 7.75 10.78
C LEU A 279 -3.70 7.85 10.73
N PRO A 280 -3.19 8.78 9.93
CA PRO A 280 -3.90 9.58 8.92
C PRO A 280 -4.31 8.74 7.73
N ALA A 281 -5.15 9.29 6.86
CA ALA A 281 -5.54 8.62 5.62
C ALA A 281 -4.34 8.40 4.71
N GLU A 282 -4.32 7.26 4.01
CA GLU A 282 -3.60 7.10 2.75
C GLU A 282 -4.33 7.87 1.66
N THR A 283 -3.63 8.42 0.70
CA THR A 283 -4.29 9.33 -0.26
C THR A 283 -3.91 9.10 -1.71
N LEU A 284 -4.90 9.24 -2.59
CA LEU A 284 -4.71 9.53 -4.01
C LEU A 284 -4.79 11.04 -4.19
N ILE A 285 -3.74 11.65 -4.69
CA ILE A 285 -3.68 13.09 -4.96
C ILE A 285 -3.63 13.36 -6.46
N LYS A 286 -4.34 14.41 -6.90
CA LYS A 286 -4.18 15.01 -8.21
C LYS A 286 -3.23 16.19 -8.07
N VAL A 287 -2.11 16.16 -8.77
CA VAL A 287 -1.01 17.09 -8.59
C VAL A 287 -0.99 18.10 -9.73
N ALA A 288 -1.05 19.37 -9.40
CA ALA A 288 -0.85 20.47 -10.32
C ALA A 288 0.42 21.25 -9.93
N GLU A 289 0.90 22.09 -10.84
CA GLU A 289 2.01 22.99 -10.54
C GLU A 289 1.64 23.94 -9.40
N GLY A 290 2.49 24.00 -8.38
CA GLY A 290 2.25 24.79 -7.17
C GLY A 290 1.40 24.09 -6.10
N SER A 291 0.90 22.87 -6.31
CA SER A 291 0.14 22.13 -5.30
C SER A 291 0.91 21.97 -3.99
N ASN A 292 0.19 22.08 -2.87
CA ASN A 292 0.72 21.90 -1.52
C ASN A 292 -0.24 21.08 -0.66
N PHE A 293 0.15 19.85 -0.31
CA PHE A 293 -0.68 18.91 0.44
C PHE A 293 -0.46 18.95 1.96
N GLY A 294 0.32 19.90 2.43
CA GLY A 294 0.34 20.34 3.83
C GLY A 294 1.31 19.62 4.76
N TRP A 295 1.94 18.50 4.38
CA TRP A 295 2.98 17.92 5.23
C TRP A 295 4.13 18.92 5.48
N PRO A 296 4.67 19.03 6.70
CA PRO A 296 4.36 18.32 7.95
C PRO A 296 3.26 18.99 8.78
N TYR A 297 2.76 20.14 8.36
CA TYR A 297 1.85 21.01 9.12
C TYR A 297 0.43 20.43 9.24
N ALA A 298 0.01 19.59 8.27
CA ALA A 298 -1.32 19.02 8.25
C ALA A 298 -1.29 17.56 7.78
N TYR A 299 -2.33 16.83 8.16
CA TYR A 299 -2.66 15.52 7.63
C TYR A 299 -4.14 15.49 7.25
N TYR A 300 -4.52 14.58 6.36
CA TYR A 300 -5.93 14.40 5.99
C TYR A 300 -6.62 13.39 6.90
N ASP A 301 -7.73 13.81 7.51
CA ASP A 301 -8.61 12.94 8.28
C ASP A 301 -9.79 12.50 7.42
N GLN A 302 -9.87 11.22 7.10
CA GLN A 302 -10.90 10.63 6.23
C GLN A 302 -12.29 10.58 6.88
N PHE A 303 -12.38 10.62 8.21
CA PHE A 303 -13.66 10.63 8.92
C PHE A 303 -14.27 12.02 8.97
N LEU A 304 -13.42 13.03 9.09
CA LEU A 304 -13.83 14.44 9.08
C LEU A 304 -13.83 15.04 7.67
N GLU A 305 -13.25 14.34 6.69
CA GLU A 305 -13.06 14.77 5.29
C GLU A 305 -12.35 16.14 5.18
N LYS A 306 -11.36 16.34 6.05
CA LYS A 306 -10.65 17.61 6.20
C LYS A 306 -9.15 17.42 6.43
N ASN A 307 -8.40 18.43 6.02
CA ASN A 307 -7.04 18.62 6.50
C ASN A 307 -7.09 19.11 7.96
N ILE A 308 -6.39 18.41 8.83
CA ILE A 308 -6.30 18.68 10.26
C ILE A 308 -4.88 19.13 10.58
N LEU A 309 -4.75 20.14 11.42
CA LEU A 309 -3.45 20.62 11.89
C LEU A 309 -2.72 19.51 12.64
N SER A 310 -1.47 19.24 12.22
CA SER A 310 -0.65 18.20 12.85
C SER A 310 -0.32 18.57 14.31
N PRO A 311 -0.32 17.60 15.23
CA PRO A 311 -0.08 17.89 16.66
C PRO A 311 1.26 18.53 16.94
N GLY A 312 2.33 18.16 16.20
CA GLY A 312 3.65 18.81 16.31
C GLY A 312 3.65 20.31 16.01
N TYR A 313 2.55 20.84 15.48
CA TYR A 313 2.34 22.25 15.12
C TYR A 313 1.14 22.87 15.83
N GLY A 314 0.74 22.32 16.97
CA GLY A 314 -0.33 22.82 17.82
C GLY A 314 -1.73 22.27 17.51
N GLY A 315 -1.81 21.23 16.70
CA GLY A 315 -3.06 20.49 16.43
C GLY A 315 -3.53 19.70 17.65
N ASP A 316 -4.83 19.45 17.70
CA ASP A 316 -5.52 18.70 18.76
C ASP A 316 -6.41 17.58 18.21
N GLY A 317 -6.19 17.21 16.95
CA GLY A 317 -7.02 16.23 16.23
C GLY A 317 -8.31 16.80 15.65
N ARG A 318 -8.56 18.12 15.75
CA ARG A 318 -9.77 18.79 15.25
C ARG A 318 -9.51 20.14 14.58
N LYS A 319 -8.46 20.82 14.98
CA LYS A 319 -8.11 22.15 14.46
C LYS A 319 -7.85 22.11 12.97
N THR A 320 -8.41 23.08 12.25
CA THR A 320 -8.28 23.23 10.80
C THR A 320 -7.61 24.55 10.39
N GLU A 321 -7.28 25.41 11.34
CA GLU A 321 -6.50 26.63 11.10
C GLU A 321 -5.18 26.26 10.41
N ARG A 322 -4.64 27.08 9.56
CA ARG A 322 -3.50 26.77 8.69
C ARG A 322 -3.71 25.53 7.79
N ALA A 323 -4.29 24.43 8.32
CA ALA A 323 -4.49 23.18 7.59
C ALA A 323 -5.50 23.32 6.43
N SER A 324 -6.50 24.18 6.58
CA SER A 324 -7.53 24.41 5.54
C SER A 324 -6.99 25.12 4.29
N ALA A 325 -5.78 25.68 4.34
CA ALA A 325 -5.14 26.32 3.19
C ALA A 325 -4.48 25.32 2.22
N PHE A 326 -4.31 24.07 2.63
CA PHE A 326 -3.66 23.04 1.82
C PHE A 326 -4.62 22.27 0.93
N ASP A 327 -4.11 21.74 -0.18
CA ASP A 327 -4.87 20.96 -1.14
C ASP A 327 -5.43 19.68 -0.49
N LYS A 328 -6.63 19.28 -0.91
CA LYS A 328 -7.26 18.05 -0.49
C LYS A 328 -6.91 16.91 -1.46
N PRO A 329 -6.87 15.67 -0.98
CA PRO A 329 -6.73 14.52 -1.86
C PRO A 329 -7.94 14.35 -2.79
N ALA A 330 -7.73 13.72 -3.93
CA ALA A 330 -8.80 13.29 -4.83
C ALA A 330 -9.62 12.14 -4.21
N MET A 331 -8.94 11.26 -3.43
CA MET A 331 -9.58 10.22 -2.63
C MET A 331 -8.71 9.88 -1.41
N ALA A 332 -9.36 9.51 -0.33
CA ALA A 332 -8.73 9.03 0.90
C ALA A 332 -9.05 7.56 1.13
N PHE A 333 -8.10 6.83 1.69
CA PHE A 333 -8.20 5.42 2.03
C PHE A 333 -7.86 5.22 3.51
N PRO A 334 -8.23 4.06 4.08
CA PRO A 334 -7.86 3.75 5.46
C PRO A 334 -6.35 3.86 5.69
N GLY A 335 -5.97 4.41 6.83
CA GLY A 335 -4.58 4.52 7.24
C GLY A 335 -3.86 3.17 7.26
N HIS A 336 -2.58 3.18 6.92
CA HIS A 336 -1.68 2.02 6.92
C HIS A 336 -2.04 0.90 5.93
N TRP A 337 -2.85 1.19 4.92
CA TRP A 337 -3.05 0.27 3.80
C TRP A 337 -1.85 0.25 2.86
N ALA A 338 -1.01 1.26 2.92
CA ALA A 338 0.21 1.43 2.14
C ALA A 338 -0.02 1.28 0.63
N PRO A 339 -0.59 2.29 -0.05
CA PRO A 339 -0.69 2.30 -1.50
C PRO A 339 0.72 2.36 -2.11
N MET A 340 1.01 1.46 -3.06
CA MET A 340 2.36 1.28 -3.60
C MET A 340 2.48 1.63 -5.08
N ASP A 341 1.39 1.49 -5.84
CA ASP A 341 1.37 1.86 -7.25
C ASP A 341 -0.06 2.18 -7.71
N LEU A 342 -0.17 2.87 -8.85
CA LEU A 342 -1.45 3.17 -9.49
C LEU A 342 -1.35 3.03 -11.02
N LEU A 343 -2.47 2.67 -11.64
CA LEU A 343 -2.57 2.50 -13.09
C LEU A 343 -3.89 3.05 -13.63
N PHE A 344 -3.83 4.09 -14.47
CA PHE A 344 -4.93 4.53 -15.32
C PHE A 344 -5.00 3.62 -16.54
N TYR A 345 -6.00 2.76 -16.58
CA TYR A 345 -6.15 1.76 -17.63
C TYR A 345 -6.52 2.40 -18.98
N GLN A 346 -5.75 2.09 -20.04
CA GLN A 346 -5.96 2.59 -21.40
C GLN A 346 -6.37 1.49 -22.40
N GLY A 347 -6.20 0.23 -22.02
CA GLY A 347 -6.43 -0.93 -22.87
C GLY A 347 -7.87 -1.09 -23.36
N SER A 348 -8.06 -1.96 -24.32
CA SER A 348 -9.37 -2.27 -24.91
C SER A 348 -9.95 -3.61 -24.43
N GLN A 349 -9.16 -4.38 -23.68
CA GLN A 349 -9.57 -5.72 -23.26
C GLN A 349 -10.63 -5.67 -22.14
N PHE A 350 -10.44 -4.79 -21.14
CA PHE A 350 -11.38 -4.68 -20.02
C PHE A 350 -12.62 -3.88 -20.40
N PRO A 351 -13.77 -4.11 -19.74
CA PRO A 351 -14.97 -3.30 -19.89
C PRO A 351 -14.71 -1.80 -19.83
N ALA A 352 -15.46 -1.03 -20.63
CA ALA A 352 -15.24 0.41 -20.82
C ALA A 352 -15.21 1.22 -19.52
N ARG A 353 -15.91 0.76 -18.47
CA ARG A 353 -15.90 1.43 -17.16
C ARG A 353 -14.51 1.57 -16.55
N TYR A 354 -13.61 0.59 -16.81
CA TYR A 354 -12.26 0.62 -16.26
C TYR A 354 -11.33 1.63 -16.94
N LYS A 355 -11.71 2.18 -18.11
CA LYS A 355 -11.02 3.32 -18.73
C LYS A 355 -11.29 4.64 -18.00
N ALA A 356 -12.38 4.70 -17.25
CA ALA A 356 -12.77 5.87 -16.48
C ALA A 356 -12.44 5.68 -15.00
N GLY A 357 -11.17 5.49 -14.69
CA GLY A 357 -10.73 5.34 -13.30
C GLY A 357 -9.29 4.87 -13.18
N VAL A 358 -8.91 4.51 -11.97
CA VAL A 358 -7.55 4.12 -11.62
C VAL A 358 -7.53 2.86 -10.76
N PHE A 359 -6.66 1.91 -11.11
CA PHE A 359 -6.31 0.79 -10.24
C PHE A 359 -5.23 1.23 -9.25
N ILE A 360 -5.31 0.77 -7.99
CA ILE A 360 -4.32 1.05 -6.95
C ILE A 360 -3.98 -0.24 -6.22
N ALA A 361 -2.69 -0.56 -6.11
CA ALA A 361 -2.19 -1.69 -5.33
C ALA A 361 -1.92 -1.28 -3.88
N PHE A 362 -2.51 -1.99 -2.91
CA PHE A 362 -2.31 -1.78 -1.48
C PHE A 362 -1.54 -2.93 -0.86
N HIS A 363 -0.43 -2.61 -0.22
CA HIS A 363 0.57 -3.56 0.26
C HIS A 363 0.37 -3.99 1.73
N GLY A 364 -0.40 -3.22 2.50
CA GLY A 364 -0.48 -3.34 3.96
C GLY A 364 0.81 -2.94 4.67
N SER A 365 0.73 -2.66 5.96
CA SER A 365 1.87 -2.29 6.79
C SER A 365 1.85 -3.01 8.14
N THR A 366 2.77 -2.69 9.06
CA THR A 366 2.79 -3.18 10.45
C THR A 366 2.22 -2.18 11.44
N ASP A 367 1.83 -0.98 10.98
CA ASP A 367 1.60 0.19 11.85
C ASP A 367 0.17 0.27 12.41
N ARG A 368 -0.64 -0.76 12.15
CA ARG A 368 -1.97 -0.91 12.77
C ARG A 368 -1.95 -1.66 14.10
N SER A 369 -0.79 -2.15 14.50
CA SER A 369 -0.66 -2.88 15.77
C SER A 369 -1.19 -2.03 16.95
N PRO A 370 -1.95 -2.64 17.91
CA PRO A 370 -2.18 -4.07 18.12
C PRO A 370 -3.34 -4.68 17.29
N TYR A 371 -3.92 -3.95 16.38
CA TYR A 371 -5.04 -4.43 15.55
C TYR A 371 -4.54 -5.19 14.30
N PRO A 372 -5.40 -6.03 13.70
CA PRO A 372 -5.07 -6.70 12.45
C PRO A 372 -4.64 -5.71 11.37
N GLN A 373 -3.64 -6.10 10.60
CA GLN A 373 -3.18 -5.33 9.44
C GLN A 373 -4.21 -5.41 8.32
N ALA A 374 -4.26 -4.38 7.46
CA ALA A 374 -5.20 -4.30 6.35
C ALA A 374 -4.57 -3.63 5.12
N GLY A 375 -5.29 -3.67 4.01
CA GLY A 375 -4.81 -3.44 2.66
C GLY A 375 -4.78 -4.77 1.92
N TYR A 376 -3.69 -5.14 1.28
CA TYR A 376 -3.48 -6.42 0.59
C TYR A 376 -4.48 -6.69 -0.54
N ILE A 377 -4.85 -5.64 -1.28
CA ILE A 377 -5.77 -5.71 -2.42
C ILE A 377 -5.25 -4.86 -3.58
N VAL A 378 -5.79 -5.12 -4.76
CA VAL A 378 -5.87 -4.11 -5.82
C VAL A 378 -7.29 -3.58 -5.84
N CYS A 379 -7.45 -2.28 -5.66
CA CYS A 379 -8.75 -1.63 -5.79
C CYS A 379 -8.88 -0.90 -7.12
N PHE A 380 -10.11 -0.59 -7.50
CA PHE A 380 -10.44 0.32 -8.58
C PHE A 380 -11.18 1.54 -8.02
N VAL A 381 -10.77 2.72 -8.44
CA VAL A 381 -11.44 3.98 -8.12
C VAL A 381 -12.07 4.52 -9.40
N PRO A 382 -13.40 4.53 -9.53
CA PRO A 382 -14.06 5.10 -10.69
C PRO A 382 -13.90 6.63 -10.74
N PHE A 383 -13.87 7.16 -11.96
CA PHE A 383 -13.81 8.60 -12.21
C PHE A 383 -15.01 9.04 -13.05
N GLU A 384 -15.58 10.16 -12.69
CA GLU A 384 -16.61 10.86 -13.46
C GLU A 384 -16.19 12.30 -13.71
N ASN A 385 -16.24 12.73 -14.97
CA ASN A 385 -15.83 14.09 -15.36
C ASN A 385 -14.41 14.47 -14.86
N GLY A 386 -13.46 13.51 -14.90
CA GLY A 386 -12.07 13.72 -14.48
C GLY A 386 -11.87 13.84 -12.97
N LYS A 387 -12.82 13.40 -12.16
CA LYS A 387 -12.72 13.37 -10.70
C LYS A 387 -13.05 11.99 -10.18
N ALA A 388 -12.34 11.57 -9.14
CA ALA A 388 -12.72 10.36 -8.41
C ALA A 388 -14.17 10.47 -7.94
N SER A 389 -14.97 9.45 -8.21
CA SER A 389 -16.41 9.41 -7.91
C SER A 389 -16.75 8.17 -7.10
N GLY A 390 -17.72 8.30 -6.20
CA GLY A 390 -18.18 7.19 -5.37
C GLY A 390 -17.12 6.64 -4.43
N ASN A 391 -17.26 5.36 -4.13
CA ASN A 391 -16.32 4.62 -3.28
C ASN A 391 -15.36 3.80 -4.15
N TRP A 392 -14.17 3.52 -3.59
CA TRP A 392 -13.28 2.52 -4.16
C TRP A 392 -13.93 1.13 -4.14
N GLU A 393 -13.58 0.30 -5.12
CA GLU A 393 -14.07 -1.06 -5.31
C GLU A 393 -12.93 -2.06 -5.14
N VAL A 394 -13.20 -3.22 -4.56
CA VAL A 394 -12.22 -4.32 -4.56
C VAL A 394 -12.17 -4.91 -5.96
N PHE A 395 -11.03 -4.84 -6.64
CA PHE A 395 -10.85 -5.46 -7.95
C PHE A 395 -10.18 -6.83 -7.84
N ALA A 396 -9.06 -6.93 -7.12
CA ALA A 396 -8.41 -8.22 -6.87
C ALA A 396 -8.10 -8.38 -5.38
N ASP A 397 -8.36 -9.58 -4.87
CA ASP A 397 -8.15 -9.99 -3.48
C ASP A 397 -7.64 -11.43 -3.45
N GLY A 398 -7.28 -11.96 -2.27
CA GLY A 398 -6.74 -13.31 -2.08
C GLY A 398 -5.24 -13.33 -1.81
N PHE A 399 -4.57 -12.20 -1.86
CA PHE A 399 -3.13 -12.11 -1.68
C PHE A 399 -2.64 -12.58 -0.31
N THR A 400 -3.43 -12.40 0.74
CA THR A 400 -3.02 -12.76 2.11
C THR A 400 -2.89 -14.26 2.33
N GLY A 401 -3.70 -15.08 1.67
CA GLY A 401 -3.80 -16.51 1.92
C GLY A 401 -4.34 -16.88 3.32
N VAL A 402 -4.63 -15.88 4.18
CA VAL A 402 -5.17 -16.03 5.53
C VAL A 402 -6.29 -15.03 5.78
N ASP A 403 -7.18 -15.34 6.75
CA ASP A 403 -8.30 -14.44 7.07
C ASP A 403 -7.90 -13.26 7.97
N THR A 404 -6.85 -13.40 8.76
CA THR A 404 -6.37 -12.35 9.66
C THR A 404 -4.86 -12.23 9.56
N VAL A 405 -4.39 -11.03 9.27
CA VAL A 405 -2.97 -10.68 9.19
C VAL A 405 -2.62 -9.93 10.47
N ALA A 406 -1.90 -10.56 11.39
CA ALA A 406 -1.40 -9.91 12.60
C ALA A 406 -0.08 -9.19 12.32
N ASN A 407 0.80 -9.83 11.54
CA ASN A 407 2.06 -9.27 11.07
C ASN A 407 2.13 -9.39 9.55
N THR A 408 2.88 -8.52 8.88
CA THR A 408 3.04 -8.57 7.42
C THR A 408 3.62 -9.88 6.90
N SER A 409 4.38 -10.62 7.74
CA SER A 409 4.89 -11.96 7.43
C SER A 409 3.81 -13.04 7.33
N ASP A 410 2.61 -12.81 7.87
CA ASP A 410 1.50 -13.77 7.80
C ASP A 410 0.85 -13.76 6.42
N ALA A 411 0.98 -12.66 5.67
CA ALA A 411 0.46 -12.55 4.32
C ALA A 411 1.33 -13.34 3.34
N ALA A 412 0.71 -14.24 2.58
CA ALA A 412 1.41 -15.02 1.56
C ALA A 412 2.03 -14.13 0.50
N TYR A 413 1.29 -13.12 0.07
CA TYR A 413 1.67 -12.16 -0.96
C TYR A 413 1.22 -10.75 -0.58
N ARG A 414 1.93 -9.74 -1.12
CA ARG A 414 1.66 -8.31 -0.86
C ARG A 414 1.72 -7.55 -2.18
N PRO A 415 0.57 -7.11 -2.76
CA PRO A 415 0.52 -6.39 -4.03
C PRO A 415 1.44 -5.18 -4.03
N MET A 416 2.12 -4.94 -5.16
CA MET A 416 3.16 -3.92 -5.21
C MET A 416 3.08 -3.04 -6.45
N GLY A 417 3.34 -3.58 -7.64
CA GLY A 417 3.38 -2.84 -8.89
C GLY A 417 2.27 -3.26 -9.84
N LEU A 418 1.83 -2.33 -10.68
CA LEU A 418 0.79 -2.49 -11.68
C LEU A 418 1.31 -2.07 -13.05
N ALA A 419 1.02 -2.84 -14.10
CA ALA A 419 1.30 -2.48 -15.47
C ALA A 419 0.20 -2.98 -16.41
N GLU A 420 0.00 -2.28 -17.51
CA GLU A 420 -0.83 -2.73 -18.62
C GLU A 420 0.04 -3.40 -19.68
N GLY A 421 -0.39 -4.54 -20.18
CA GLY A 421 0.25 -5.20 -21.31
C GLY A 421 -0.28 -4.72 -22.66
N PRO A 422 0.42 -5.03 -23.77
CA PRO A 422 0.03 -4.58 -25.11
C PRO A 422 -1.33 -5.14 -25.57
N ASP A 423 -1.79 -6.20 -24.97
CA ASP A 423 -3.10 -6.79 -25.19
C ASP A 423 -4.21 -6.25 -24.26
N GLY A 424 -3.87 -5.30 -23.39
CA GLY A 424 -4.76 -4.75 -22.38
C GLY A 424 -4.94 -5.61 -21.13
N SER A 425 -4.12 -6.65 -20.92
CA SER A 425 -4.09 -7.39 -19.65
C SER A 425 -3.49 -6.53 -18.53
N LEU A 426 -3.96 -6.69 -17.30
CA LEU A 426 -3.37 -6.07 -16.12
C LEU A 426 -2.34 -7.01 -15.48
N TYR A 427 -1.13 -6.54 -15.31
CA TYR A 427 -0.06 -7.25 -14.60
C TYR A 427 0.08 -6.73 -13.18
N ILE A 428 0.25 -7.65 -12.23
CA ILE A 428 0.39 -7.35 -10.80
C ILE A 428 1.65 -8.02 -10.29
N SER A 429 2.58 -7.26 -9.73
CA SER A 429 3.73 -7.79 -8.99
C SER A 429 3.47 -7.81 -7.48
N GLU A 430 4.21 -8.65 -6.74
CA GLU A 430 4.14 -8.68 -5.28
C GLU A 430 5.54 -8.74 -4.64
N SER A 431 5.66 -8.24 -3.43
CA SER A 431 6.94 -7.89 -2.83
C SER A 431 7.56 -8.93 -1.88
N ASN A 432 6.86 -10.00 -1.54
CA ASN A 432 7.41 -11.02 -0.63
C ASN A 432 8.30 -12.01 -1.36
N LYS A 433 7.81 -12.57 -2.47
CA LYS A 433 8.46 -13.66 -3.23
C LYS A 433 8.71 -13.30 -4.69
N GLY A 434 7.99 -12.30 -5.23
CA GLY A 434 8.06 -11.90 -6.62
C GLY A 434 7.20 -12.76 -7.53
N LYS A 435 5.98 -13.09 -7.10
CA LYS A 435 4.97 -13.65 -7.98
C LYS A 435 4.41 -12.54 -8.86
N ILE A 436 4.22 -12.86 -10.12
CA ILE A 436 3.65 -11.96 -11.13
C ILE A 436 2.39 -12.61 -11.67
N TRP A 437 1.27 -11.90 -11.57
CA TRP A 437 0.00 -12.30 -12.18
C TRP A 437 -0.27 -11.48 -13.43
N ARG A 438 -0.94 -12.10 -14.40
CA ARG A 438 -1.59 -11.46 -15.53
C ARG A 438 -3.08 -11.67 -15.41
N VAL A 439 -3.84 -10.59 -15.28
CA VAL A 439 -5.30 -10.60 -15.19
C VAL A 439 -5.88 -10.23 -16.54
N MET A 440 -6.84 -11.03 -17.00
CA MET A 440 -7.47 -10.91 -18.32
C MET A 440 -8.99 -10.92 -18.17
N TYR A 441 -9.68 -10.22 -19.05
CA TYR A 441 -11.14 -10.28 -19.15
C TYR A 441 -11.55 -11.21 -20.28
N LYS A 442 -12.42 -12.18 -19.98
CA LYS A 442 -12.91 -13.22 -20.92
C LYS A 442 -14.38 -13.02 -21.31
N GLY A 443 -15.01 -11.98 -20.82
CA GLY A 443 -16.39 -11.65 -21.15
C GLY A 443 -16.53 -10.76 -22.37
N GLU A 444 -17.78 -10.45 -22.73
CA GLU A 444 -18.12 -9.43 -23.71
C GLU A 444 -18.23 -8.09 -22.98
N ASN A 445 -17.53 -7.06 -23.48
CA ASN A 445 -17.37 -5.77 -22.79
C ASN A 445 -18.69 -5.02 -22.56
N ASP A 446 -19.65 -5.19 -23.46
CA ASP A 446 -20.98 -4.57 -23.40
C ASP A 446 -21.95 -5.27 -22.43
N GLN A 447 -21.62 -6.48 -21.99
CA GLN A 447 -22.42 -7.26 -21.04
C GLN A 447 -21.98 -7.09 -19.59
N PHE A 448 -20.90 -6.34 -19.32
CA PHE A 448 -20.43 -6.15 -17.95
C PHE A 448 -21.36 -5.19 -17.19
N SER A 449 -21.78 -5.60 -15.99
CA SER A 449 -22.73 -4.88 -15.15
C SER A 449 -22.34 -4.91 -13.67
N GLU A 450 -22.99 -4.11 -12.84
CA GLU A 450 -22.81 -4.05 -11.39
C GLU A 450 -23.00 -5.41 -10.69
N SER A 451 -23.84 -6.29 -11.26
CA SER A 451 -24.06 -7.62 -10.68
C SER A 451 -22.78 -8.46 -10.63
N GLN A 452 -21.84 -8.24 -11.56
CA GLN A 452 -20.56 -8.95 -11.62
C GLN A 452 -19.58 -8.47 -10.55
N LEU A 453 -19.84 -7.31 -9.95
CA LEU A 453 -19.07 -6.76 -8.82
C LEU A 453 -19.58 -7.25 -7.46
N ALA A 454 -20.80 -7.79 -7.39
CA ALA A 454 -21.46 -8.08 -6.13
C ALA A 454 -20.67 -9.05 -5.21
N MET A 455 -19.94 -9.99 -5.79
CA MET A 455 -19.08 -10.90 -5.02
C MET A 455 -17.89 -10.14 -4.40
N MET A 456 -17.29 -9.24 -5.15
CA MET A 456 -16.15 -8.44 -4.69
C MET A 456 -16.57 -7.43 -3.62
N GLU A 457 -17.76 -6.85 -3.71
CA GLU A 457 -18.31 -5.98 -2.67
C GLU A 457 -18.49 -6.72 -1.32
N LYS A 458 -18.93 -7.98 -1.35
CA LYS A 458 -18.99 -8.83 -0.14
C LYS A 458 -17.62 -9.02 0.51
N ARG A 459 -16.54 -9.00 -0.28
CA ARG A 459 -15.18 -9.18 0.24
C ARG A 459 -14.69 -7.99 1.07
N LYS A 460 -15.28 -6.80 0.92
CA LYS A 460 -15.02 -5.64 1.80
C LYS A 460 -15.22 -5.96 3.30
N SER A 461 -15.98 -7.01 3.63
CA SER A 461 -16.15 -7.47 5.00
C SER A 461 -14.96 -8.26 5.57
N ARG A 462 -13.98 -8.63 4.76
CA ARG A 462 -12.79 -9.36 5.22
C ARG A 462 -11.97 -8.51 6.19
N SER A 463 -11.33 -9.14 7.18
CA SER A 463 -10.59 -8.44 8.24
C SER A 463 -9.45 -7.55 7.73
N TYR A 464 -8.83 -7.96 6.61
CA TYR A 464 -7.73 -7.24 5.94
C TYR A 464 -8.19 -6.24 4.86
N ILE A 465 -9.51 -6.03 4.69
CA ILE A 465 -10.07 -5.05 3.73
C ILE A 465 -11.00 -4.05 4.41
N LYS A 466 -11.46 -4.34 5.63
CA LYS A 466 -12.50 -3.55 6.32
C LYS A 466 -12.22 -2.06 6.30
N THR A 467 -13.29 -1.32 6.04
CA THR A 467 -13.28 0.12 6.18
C THR A 467 -13.10 0.54 7.65
N PRO A 468 -12.61 1.74 7.91
CA PRO A 468 -12.49 2.26 9.27
C PRO A 468 -13.79 2.28 10.06
N ASP A 469 -14.92 2.59 9.41
CA ASP A 469 -16.23 2.63 10.07
C ASP A 469 -16.69 1.26 10.55
N GLU A 470 -16.48 0.22 9.73
CA GLU A 470 -16.76 -1.16 10.14
C GLU A 470 -15.88 -1.59 11.32
N VAL A 471 -14.60 -1.22 11.30
CA VAL A 471 -13.67 -1.47 12.40
C VAL A 471 -14.14 -0.72 13.65
N LYS A 472 -14.45 0.57 13.53
CA LYS A 472 -14.96 1.42 14.60
C LYS A 472 -16.24 0.86 15.21
N ASP A 473 -17.22 0.51 14.39
CA ASP A 473 -18.50 -0.03 14.84
C ASP A 473 -18.34 -1.37 15.57
N ARG A 474 -17.45 -2.22 15.09
CA ARG A 474 -17.14 -3.50 15.73
C ARG A 474 -16.36 -3.32 17.03
N LEU A 475 -15.42 -2.39 17.09
CA LEU A 475 -14.71 -2.04 18.31
C LEU A 475 -15.67 -1.43 19.35
N ASN A 476 -16.58 -0.55 18.92
CA ASN A 476 -17.59 0.05 19.80
C ASN A 476 -18.69 -0.95 20.23
N LYS A 477 -19.08 -1.89 19.36
CA LYS A 477 -20.08 -2.95 19.67
C LYS A 477 -19.48 -4.15 20.37
N GLY A 478 -18.18 -4.28 20.41
CA GLY A 478 -17.54 -5.48 20.91
C GLY A 478 -16.13 -5.31 21.44
N SER A 479 -15.99 -4.77 22.65
CA SER A 479 -14.85 -5.09 23.51
C SER A 479 -14.51 -6.61 23.50
N MET A 480 -15.47 -7.45 23.14
CA MET A 480 -15.37 -8.89 23.01
C MET A 480 -14.57 -9.38 21.81
N LEU A 481 -14.69 -8.75 20.63
CA LEU A 481 -13.91 -9.18 19.45
C LEU A 481 -12.49 -8.62 19.52
N GLU A 482 -12.34 -7.37 19.88
CA GLU A 482 -11.06 -6.73 20.12
C GLU A 482 -10.30 -7.43 21.24
N GLY A 483 -10.94 -7.64 22.38
CA GLY A 483 -10.36 -8.36 23.49
C GLY A 483 -9.89 -9.76 23.12
N GLY A 484 -10.60 -10.44 22.21
CA GLY A 484 -10.21 -11.74 21.68
C GLY A 484 -8.96 -11.68 20.79
N ILE A 485 -8.84 -10.66 19.95
CA ILE A 485 -7.66 -10.43 19.11
C ILE A 485 -6.45 -10.11 19.99
N LEU A 486 -6.59 -9.17 20.91
CA LEU A 486 -5.54 -8.76 21.84
C LEU A 486 -5.14 -9.92 22.76
N TYR A 487 -6.09 -10.71 23.23
CA TYR A 487 -5.83 -11.94 23.99
C TYR A 487 -4.96 -12.92 23.20
N ASN A 488 -5.30 -13.19 21.95
CA ASN A 488 -4.52 -14.09 21.10
C ASN A 488 -3.10 -13.55 20.85
N THR A 489 -2.94 -12.24 20.77
CA THR A 489 -1.63 -11.59 20.54
C THR A 489 -0.74 -11.63 21.77
N TYR A 490 -1.26 -11.31 22.96
CA TYR A 490 -0.46 -11.05 24.14
C TYR A 490 -0.53 -12.14 25.22
N CYS A 491 -1.61 -12.93 25.24
CA CYS A 491 -1.90 -13.83 26.37
C CYS A 491 -1.92 -15.32 25.97
N ALA A 492 -2.38 -15.63 24.72
CA ALA A 492 -2.64 -17.01 24.32
C ALA A 492 -1.38 -17.86 24.15
N SER A 493 -0.20 -17.26 23.96
CA SER A 493 1.08 -17.98 23.93
C SER A 493 1.37 -18.76 25.22
N CYS A 494 0.94 -18.21 26.37
CA CYS A 494 1.06 -18.83 27.68
C CYS A 494 -0.24 -19.49 28.11
N HIS A 495 -1.36 -18.77 28.05
CA HIS A 495 -2.64 -19.24 28.58
C HIS A 495 -3.46 -20.11 27.60
N GLN A 496 -2.94 -20.38 26.43
CA GLN A 496 -3.56 -21.11 25.31
C GLN A 496 -4.81 -20.39 24.74
N ARG A 497 -5.17 -20.69 23.46
CA ARG A 497 -6.31 -20.07 22.80
C ARG A 497 -7.66 -20.37 23.47
N ASP A 498 -7.76 -21.50 24.17
CA ASP A 498 -8.95 -21.94 24.91
C ASP A 498 -8.94 -21.48 26.37
N GLY A 499 -7.93 -20.75 26.79
CA GLY A 499 -7.80 -20.22 28.14
C GLY A 499 -7.48 -21.26 29.22
N LYS A 500 -7.12 -22.52 28.86
CA LYS A 500 -6.89 -23.57 29.85
C LYS A 500 -5.48 -23.60 30.45
N GLY A 501 -4.58 -22.79 29.91
CA GLY A 501 -3.17 -22.85 30.29
C GLY A 501 -2.50 -24.16 29.86
N ASP A 502 -1.31 -24.43 30.36
CA ASP A 502 -0.55 -25.66 30.05
C ASP A 502 -0.63 -26.75 31.14
N GLY A 503 -1.44 -26.50 32.17
CA GLY A 503 -1.65 -27.41 33.27
C GLY A 503 -0.48 -27.50 34.28
N SER A 504 0.63 -26.79 34.06
CA SER A 504 1.80 -26.85 34.96
C SER A 504 2.40 -25.47 35.29
N ARG A 505 2.80 -24.71 34.30
CA ARG A 505 3.47 -23.40 34.49
C ARG A 505 2.52 -22.23 34.37
N PHE A 506 1.56 -22.33 33.44
CA PHE A 506 0.64 -21.27 33.12
C PHE A 506 -0.77 -21.63 33.59
N PRO A 507 -1.34 -20.84 34.52
CA PRO A 507 -2.66 -21.14 35.09
C PRO A 507 -3.77 -21.00 34.05
N PRO A 508 -4.91 -21.71 34.28
CA PRO A 508 -6.10 -21.49 33.45
C PRO A 508 -6.70 -20.12 33.71
N LEU A 509 -7.18 -19.49 32.65
CA LEU A 509 -8.08 -18.35 32.70
C LEU A 509 -9.54 -18.82 32.58
N ALA A 510 -9.75 -20.02 32.05
CA ALA A 510 -11.05 -20.66 31.96
C ALA A 510 -11.55 -21.12 33.33
N ASN A 511 -12.79 -20.75 33.69
CA ASN A 511 -13.41 -21.01 35.00
C ASN A 511 -12.52 -20.59 36.18
N SER A 512 -11.78 -19.48 36.03
CA SER A 512 -10.76 -19.08 37.00
C SER A 512 -11.33 -18.19 38.11
N ASP A 513 -11.07 -18.57 39.36
CA ASP A 513 -11.39 -17.77 40.54
C ASP A 513 -10.67 -16.42 40.55
N TRP A 514 -9.47 -16.35 39.96
CA TRP A 514 -8.74 -15.09 39.77
C TRP A 514 -9.40 -14.18 38.76
N VAL A 515 -9.88 -14.73 37.65
CA VAL A 515 -10.52 -13.96 36.57
C VAL A 515 -11.90 -13.48 36.99
N THR A 516 -12.68 -14.31 37.67
CA THR A 516 -14.04 -13.97 38.11
C THR A 516 -14.09 -13.16 39.42
N GLY A 517 -12.96 -13.10 40.11
CA GLY A 517 -12.80 -12.38 41.38
C GLY A 517 -12.70 -10.87 41.26
N ASN A 518 -11.91 -10.26 42.15
CA ASN A 518 -11.75 -8.81 42.26
C ASN A 518 -11.16 -8.21 40.97
N PRO A 519 -11.86 -7.30 40.28
CA PRO A 519 -11.40 -6.68 39.04
C PRO A 519 -10.13 -5.83 39.21
N ASP A 520 -9.98 -5.11 40.33
CA ASP A 520 -8.83 -4.24 40.57
C ASP A 520 -7.53 -5.08 40.65
N ARG A 521 -7.56 -6.20 41.39
CA ARG A 521 -6.44 -7.15 41.44
C ARG A 521 -6.08 -7.67 40.05
N LEU A 522 -7.07 -7.99 39.22
CA LEU A 522 -6.84 -8.52 37.89
C LEU A 522 -6.22 -7.47 36.96
N ILE A 523 -6.64 -6.21 37.08
CA ILE A 523 -6.06 -5.08 36.34
C ILE A 523 -4.60 -4.88 36.75
N GLU A 524 -4.33 -4.79 38.06
CA GLU A 524 -2.98 -4.61 38.60
C GLU A 524 -2.03 -5.73 38.15
N LEU A 525 -2.52 -6.97 38.14
CA LEU A 525 -1.75 -8.14 37.68
C LEU A 525 -1.34 -8.02 36.20
N VAL A 526 -2.25 -7.58 35.33
CA VAL A 526 -1.93 -7.42 33.91
C VAL A 526 -0.96 -6.26 33.68
N LEU A 527 -1.12 -5.15 34.40
CA LEU A 527 -0.26 -3.98 34.27
C LEU A 527 1.15 -4.23 34.79
N ASN A 528 1.27 -4.85 35.99
CA ASN A 528 2.53 -4.95 36.72
C ASN A 528 3.21 -6.30 36.55
N GLY A 529 2.51 -7.27 35.96
CA GLY A 529 2.99 -8.66 35.92
C GLY A 529 2.85 -9.36 37.28
N LEU A 530 3.36 -10.58 37.36
CA LEU A 530 3.35 -11.39 38.56
C LEU A 530 4.56 -12.31 38.58
N GLN A 531 5.18 -12.42 39.74
CA GLN A 531 6.26 -13.38 40.00
C GLN A 531 6.04 -14.10 41.33
N GLY A 532 6.29 -15.39 41.38
CA GLY A 532 6.15 -16.19 42.58
C GLY A 532 4.98 -17.15 42.52
N GLU A 533 4.79 -17.86 43.65
CA GLU A 533 3.75 -18.88 43.76
C GLU A 533 2.37 -18.30 43.99
N ILE A 534 1.41 -18.81 43.21
CA ILE A 534 -0.02 -18.47 43.35
C ILE A 534 -0.88 -19.72 43.33
N ILE A 535 -2.04 -19.63 43.94
CA ILE A 535 -3.04 -20.69 43.91
C ILE A 535 -4.19 -20.25 43.03
N VAL A 536 -4.48 -20.98 41.94
CA VAL A 536 -5.58 -20.77 41.05
C VAL A 536 -6.48 -22.00 41.03
N ASN A 537 -7.77 -21.85 41.35
CA ASN A 537 -8.69 -22.99 41.50
C ASN A 537 -8.18 -24.11 42.40
N GLY A 538 -7.48 -23.77 43.48
CA GLY A 538 -6.92 -24.74 44.45
C GLY A 538 -5.61 -25.43 44.00
N LYS A 539 -5.08 -25.09 42.83
CA LYS A 539 -3.80 -25.64 42.34
C LYS A 539 -2.70 -24.57 42.35
N SER A 540 -1.50 -24.96 42.80
CA SER A 540 -0.33 -24.08 42.84
C SER A 540 0.30 -23.91 41.45
N TYR A 541 0.69 -22.71 41.13
CA TYR A 541 1.46 -22.31 39.95
C TYR A 541 2.57 -21.35 40.37
N ASN A 542 3.78 -21.58 39.84
CA ASN A 542 4.94 -20.74 40.13
C ASN A 542 5.63 -20.37 38.83
N GLY A 543 5.13 -19.33 38.17
CA GLY A 543 5.64 -18.84 36.91
C GLY A 543 5.85 -17.34 36.92
N LEU A 544 6.50 -16.82 35.88
CA LEU A 544 6.63 -15.42 35.64
C LEU A 544 5.54 -15.00 34.63
N MET A 545 4.66 -14.08 34.99
CA MET A 545 3.80 -13.34 34.07
C MET A 545 4.44 -11.99 33.81
N PRO A 546 4.83 -11.68 32.57
CA PRO A 546 5.42 -10.38 32.24
C PRO A 546 4.40 -9.26 32.44
N LYS A 547 4.89 -8.07 32.75
CA LYS A 547 4.06 -6.87 32.77
C LYS A 547 3.63 -6.49 31.36
N ASN A 548 2.42 -5.95 31.23
CA ASN A 548 1.86 -5.42 29.97
C ASN A 548 1.56 -3.92 30.11
N ASP A 549 2.47 -3.17 30.73
CA ASP A 549 2.34 -1.72 30.97
C ASP A 549 2.41 -0.89 29.68
N HIS A 550 2.92 -1.46 28.60
CA HIS A 550 2.96 -0.87 27.26
C HIS A 550 1.58 -0.83 26.57
N LEU A 551 0.61 -1.63 27.02
CA LEU A 551 -0.75 -1.59 26.50
C LEU A 551 -1.51 -0.38 27.07
N ASP A 552 -2.29 0.31 26.22
CA ASP A 552 -3.14 1.40 26.70
C ASP A 552 -4.33 0.91 27.56
N ASP A 553 -4.99 1.84 28.23
CA ASP A 553 -6.08 1.50 29.14
C ASP A 553 -7.27 0.84 28.45
N HIS A 554 -7.51 1.16 27.17
CA HIS A 554 -8.57 0.56 26.37
C HIS A 554 -8.24 -0.89 25.99
N ALA A 555 -7.02 -1.16 25.54
CA ALA A 555 -6.56 -2.50 25.21
C ALA A 555 -6.60 -3.44 26.42
N VAL A 556 -6.14 -2.98 27.60
CA VAL A 556 -6.20 -3.75 28.85
C VAL A 556 -7.66 -4.01 29.23
N ALA A 557 -8.54 -3.01 29.19
CA ALA A 557 -9.96 -3.16 29.48
C ALA A 557 -10.63 -4.18 28.53
N SER A 558 -10.30 -4.14 27.24
CA SER A 558 -10.84 -5.05 26.22
C SER A 558 -10.39 -6.49 26.45
N ILE A 559 -9.10 -6.73 26.71
CA ILE A 559 -8.57 -8.08 27.07
C ILE A 559 -9.28 -8.61 28.32
N LEU A 560 -9.34 -7.80 29.37
CA LEU A 560 -9.91 -8.23 30.65
C LEU A 560 -11.42 -8.48 30.53
N THR A 561 -12.14 -7.68 29.77
CA THR A 561 -13.56 -7.93 29.46
C THR A 561 -13.72 -9.24 28.70
N TYR A 562 -12.89 -9.51 27.71
CA TYR A 562 -12.92 -10.75 26.93
C TYR A 562 -12.73 -11.97 27.83
N ILE A 563 -11.65 -12.03 28.63
CA ILE A 563 -11.40 -13.20 29.50
C ILE A 563 -12.43 -13.37 30.61
N ARG A 564 -13.01 -12.28 31.12
CA ARG A 564 -14.07 -12.31 32.17
C ARG A 564 -15.43 -12.77 31.64
N THR A 565 -15.67 -12.66 30.34
CA THR A 565 -16.95 -13.02 29.70
C THR A 565 -16.84 -14.25 28.78
N ARG A 566 -15.63 -14.78 28.60
CA ARG A 566 -15.36 -15.97 27.79
C ARG A 566 -14.78 -17.10 28.65
N PHE A 567 -14.45 -18.22 28.03
CA PHE A 567 -13.86 -19.38 28.68
C PHE A 567 -14.69 -19.90 29.86
N ASN A 568 -16.02 -19.88 29.72
CA ASN A 568 -17.02 -20.20 30.76
C ASN A 568 -17.01 -19.24 31.97
N ASN A 569 -16.30 -18.14 31.92
CA ASN A 569 -16.38 -17.10 32.94
C ASN A 569 -17.66 -16.26 32.70
N LYS A 570 -18.31 -15.87 33.81
CA LYS A 570 -19.53 -15.04 33.77
C LYS A 570 -19.39 -13.88 34.77
N SER A 571 -18.57 -12.90 34.38
CA SER A 571 -18.29 -11.74 35.22
C SER A 571 -18.50 -10.43 34.47
N SER A 572 -18.59 -9.31 35.18
CA SER A 572 -18.78 -7.97 34.62
C SER A 572 -17.59 -7.55 33.74
N ALA A 573 -17.86 -6.75 32.73
CA ALA A 573 -16.87 -6.07 31.91
C ALA A 573 -15.98 -5.13 32.77
N ILE A 574 -14.78 -4.87 32.27
CA ILE A 574 -13.86 -3.88 32.82
C ILE A 574 -13.92 -2.64 31.93
N SER A 575 -14.08 -1.48 32.54
CA SER A 575 -14.08 -0.19 31.82
C SER A 575 -12.67 0.40 31.73
N THR A 576 -12.41 1.17 30.68
CA THR A 576 -11.18 1.94 30.51
C THR A 576 -10.88 2.84 31.71
N LEU A 577 -11.94 3.41 32.32
CA LEU A 577 -11.79 4.25 33.52
C LEU A 577 -11.26 3.47 34.73
N GLN A 578 -11.63 2.19 34.89
CA GLN A 578 -11.10 1.34 35.98
C GLN A 578 -9.61 1.10 35.77
N VAL A 579 -9.18 0.81 34.53
CA VAL A 579 -7.76 0.62 34.18
C VAL A 579 -6.96 1.90 34.42
N SER A 580 -7.46 3.04 33.94
CA SER A 580 -6.83 4.35 34.15
C SER A 580 -6.64 4.71 35.62
N LYS A 581 -7.64 4.40 36.46
CA LYS A 581 -7.54 4.61 37.91
C LYS A 581 -6.48 3.69 38.55
N ALA A 582 -6.40 2.43 38.13
CA ALA A 582 -5.40 1.49 38.64
C ALA A 582 -3.98 1.93 38.25
N ARG A 583 -3.76 2.33 37.00
CA ARG A 583 -2.47 2.83 36.51
C ARG A 583 -1.97 4.05 37.28
N LYS A 584 -2.86 5.02 37.60
CA LYS A 584 -2.52 6.21 38.40
C LYS A 584 -2.20 5.92 39.87
N LYS A 585 -2.64 4.77 40.41
CA LYS A 585 -2.30 4.36 41.78
C LYS A 585 -0.93 3.69 41.89
N GLY A 586 -0.43 3.15 40.78
CA GLY A 586 0.86 2.43 40.72
C GLY A 586 2.02 3.28 40.20
N SER A 587 1.77 4.50 39.74
CA SER A 587 2.77 5.52 39.41
C SER A 587 2.89 6.52 40.57
#